data_1781f1c83bdb1ceadd8ca5006d43d604
#
_entry.id   1781f1c83bdb1ceadd8ca5006d43d604
#
_cell.length_a   1.000
_cell.length_b   1.000
_cell.length_c   1.000
_cell.angle_alpha   90.00
_cell.angle_beta   90.00
_cell.angle_gamma   90.00
#
_symmetry.space_group_name_H-M   'P 1'
#
loop_
_entity.id
_entity.type
_entity.pdbx_description
1 polymer ?
#
loop_
_entity_poly.entity_id
_entity_poly.type
_entity_poly.pdbx_seq_one_letter_code
_entity_poly.pdbx_strand_id
1 'polypeptide(L)'
;MVMLFPIGVNADTGPKPSVRIKFENMGDELCYGTLLAKEESTGPASAWDGKEENINLSFVDRDIWEAFVNYEDSDGYYFLQWAWIVSDTKELSWTYYPPNEFKVLLYYPETNTFMVSDVCKRYAFDTYYTVDMDGIEIGSIKYDDNLSSNQRLEAFKSYEFKNEVKALGCRMLITVVVEVLIGLLFKFRNKELLYILFINVITQIILNVLLNIYTGFGYYFVYLSLELLVFVIEAIFYCLMFKKKKWHCVLYSVVANVSSFVIGLYLANLFPGIF
;
A
#
# COMPACT_ATOMS: atom_id res chain seq x y z
N MET A 1 -38.55 -16.68 9.55
CA MET A 1 -37.82 -16.93 8.29
C MET A 1 -36.67 -15.94 8.23
N VAL A 2 -35.47 -16.35 8.63
CA VAL A 2 -34.26 -15.50 8.62
C VAL A 2 -33.70 -15.57 7.20
N MET A 3 -33.82 -14.49 6.43
CA MET A 3 -33.14 -14.38 5.14
C MET A 3 -31.63 -14.19 5.44
N LEU A 4 -30.85 -15.26 5.30
CA LEU A 4 -29.41 -15.20 5.17
C LEU A 4 -29.10 -14.65 3.77
N PHE A 5 -28.75 -13.37 3.68
CA PHE A 5 -28.11 -12.85 2.49
C PHE A 5 -26.76 -13.54 2.35
N PRO A 6 -26.44 -14.14 1.19
CA PRO A 6 -25.09 -14.62 0.96
C PRO A 6 -24.19 -13.38 0.86
N ILE A 7 -23.48 -13.08 1.93
CA ILE A 7 -22.34 -12.18 1.88
C ILE A 7 -21.29 -12.93 1.06
N GLY A 8 -21.12 -12.53 -0.18
CA GLY A 8 -19.98 -12.97 -0.96
C GLY A 8 -18.72 -12.55 -0.22
N VAL A 9 -18.11 -13.50 0.47
CA VAL A 9 -16.82 -13.28 1.13
C VAL A 9 -15.78 -13.22 0.01
N ASN A 10 -15.56 -12.02 -0.53
CA ASN A 10 -14.34 -11.73 -1.25
C ASN A 10 -13.23 -11.74 -0.21
N ALA A 11 -12.44 -12.80 -0.18
CA ALA A 11 -11.38 -13.03 0.80
C ALA A 11 -10.24 -11.98 0.76
N ASP A 12 -10.36 -10.95 -0.06
CA ASP A 12 -9.31 -9.98 -0.38
C ASP A 12 -9.73 -8.50 -0.27
N THR A 13 -10.61 -8.17 0.65
CA THR A 13 -11.25 -6.84 0.76
C THR A 13 -10.50 -5.80 1.60
N GLY A 14 -9.33 -6.11 2.15
CA GLY A 14 -8.53 -5.16 2.94
C GLY A 14 -7.57 -4.33 2.09
N PRO A 15 -7.15 -3.14 2.56
CA PRO A 15 -6.08 -2.38 1.90
C PRO A 15 -4.80 -3.22 1.82
N LYS A 16 -4.11 -3.14 0.67
CA LYS A 16 -2.88 -3.87 0.40
C LYS A 16 -1.70 -2.91 0.38
N PRO A 17 -0.57 -3.31 0.94
CA PRO A 17 0.64 -2.52 0.81
C PRO A 17 1.07 -2.39 -0.64
N SER A 18 1.70 -1.28 -0.98
CA SER A 18 2.25 -1.06 -2.32
C SER A 18 3.71 -0.61 -2.31
N VAL A 19 4.38 -0.90 -3.43
CA VAL A 19 5.64 -0.29 -3.84
C VAL A 19 5.41 0.37 -5.18
N ARG A 20 5.70 1.66 -5.27
CA ARG A 20 5.56 2.45 -6.47
C ARG A 20 6.89 3.09 -6.83
N ILE A 21 7.34 2.86 -8.05
CA ILE A 21 8.59 3.38 -8.58
C ILE A 21 8.24 4.31 -9.74
N LYS A 22 8.53 5.59 -9.59
CA LYS A 22 8.39 6.58 -10.66
C LYS A 22 9.70 6.70 -11.41
N PHE A 23 9.64 6.70 -12.74
CA PHE A 23 10.79 6.93 -13.62
C PHE A 23 10.74 8.34 -14.19
N GLU A 24 11.67 9.19 -13.78
CA GLU A 24 11.83 10.53 -14.33
C GLU A 24 12.81 10.49 -15.50
N ASN A 25 12.61 11.35 -16.49
CA ASN A 25 13.44 11.45 -17.71
C ASN A 25 13.55 10.13 -18.51
N MET A 26 12.60 9.21 -18.32
CA MET A 26 12.55 7.95 -19.08
C MET A 26 12.11 8.20 -20.52
N GLY A 27 12.85 7.65 -21.49
CA GLY A 27 12.52 7.68 -22.92
C GLY A 27 11.20 6.96 -23.26
N ASP A 28 10.86 6.91 -24.53
CA ASP A 28 9.63 6.27 -25.02
C ASP A 28 9.86 4.84 -25.55
N GLU A 29 11.10 4.33 -25.45
CA GLU A 29 11.43 2.97 -25.84
C GLU A 29 10.65 1.96 -24.97
N LEU A 30 10.19 0.88 -25.62
CA LEU A 30 9.47 -0.17 -24.93
C LEU A 30 10.31 -0.75 -23.79
N CYS A 31 9.78 -0.66 -22.59
CA CYS A 31 10.46 -1.11 -21.37
C CYS A 31 9.50 -1.87 -20.47
N TYR A 32 9.95 -3.00 -19.99
CA TYR A 32 9.29 -3.78 -18.95
C TYR A 32 10.02 -3.62 -17.63
N GLY A 33 9.26 -3.57 -16.53
CA GLY A 33 9.81 -3.44 -15.19
C GLY A 33 9.27 -4.49 -14.23
N THR A 34 10.09 -4.90 -13.29
CA THR A 34 9.73 -5.79 -12.19
C THR A 34 10.48 -5.42 -10.90
N LEU A 35 10.04 -6.00 -9.79
CA LEU A 35 10.81 -6.02 -8.54
C LEU A 35 11.38 -7.42 -8.36
N LEU A 36 12.71 -7.52 -8.30
CA LEU A 36 13.37 -8.73 -7.83
C LEU A 36 13.27 -8.81 -6.31
N ALA A 37 12.98 -9.98 -5.78
CA ALA A 37 12.78 -10.20 -4.35
C ALA A 37 13.94 -10.99 -3.73
N LYS A 38 14.23 -10.71 -2.46
CA LYS A 38 15.20 -11.51 -1.69
C LYS A 38 14.68 -12.92 -1.41
N GLU A 39 13.37 -13.07 -1.28
CA GLU A 39 12.68 -14.33 -1.01
C GLU A 39 12.14 -14.93 -2.32
N GLU A 40 12.07 -16.26 -2.40
CA GLU A 40 11.53 -16.97 -3.57
C GLU A 40 10.02 -16.76 -3.78
N SER A 41 9.33 -16.19 -2.80
CA SER A 41 7.90 -15.88 -2.91
C SER A 41 7.48 -14.73 -2.00
N THR A 42 6.44 -14.00 -2.44
CA THR A 42 5.73 -13.02 -1.64
C THR A 42 4.24 -13.06 -1.98
N GLY A 43 3.39 -13.40 -1.00
CA GLY A 43 1.96 -13.62 -1.25
C GLY A 43 1.74 -14.63 -2.40
N PRO A 44 1.02 -14.26 -3.47
CA PRO A 44 0.77 -15.13 -4.61
C PRO A 44 1.88 -15.13 -5.67
N ALA A 45 2.83 -14.19 -5.60
CA ALA A 45 3.94 -14.13 -6.54
C ALA A 45 5.08 -15.03 -6.06
N SER A 46 5.63 -15.86 -6.96
CA SER A 46 6.72 -16.77 -6.65
C SER A 46 7.67 -16.91 -7.82
N ALA A 47 8.93 -17.22 -7.51
CA ALA A 47 9.91 -17.59 -8.51
C ALA A 47 9.48 -18.87 -9.25
N TRP A 48 9.92 -19.00 -10.50
CA TRP A 48 9.64 -20.22 -11.27
C TRP A 48 10.47 -21.40 -10.72
N ASP A 49 9.79 -22.52 -10.49
CA ASP A 49 10.37 -23.75 -9.92
C ASP A 49 10.90 -24.74 -10.96
N GLY A 50 10.97 -24.35 -12.24
CA GLY A 50 11.39 -25.19 -13.34
C GLY A 50 10.29 -26.05 -13.99
N LYS A 51 9.04 -25.95 -13.49
CA LYS A 51 7.92 -26.72 -14.04
C LYS A 51 7.04 -25.88 -14.95
N GLU A 52 6.71 -26.41 -16.12
CA GLU A 52 5.92 -25.71 -17.12
C GLU A 52 4.50 -25.36 -16.64
N GLU A 53 3.92 -26.17 -15.78
CA GLU A 53 2.60 -25.96 -15.18
C GLU A 53 2.53 -24.73 -14.24
N ASN A 54 3.69 -24.27 -13.75
CA ASN A 54 3.82 -23.14 -12.82
C ASN A 54 4.29 -21.85 -13.48
N ILE A 55 4.30 -21.79 -14.81
CA ILE A 55 4.58 -20.58 -15.58
C ILE A 55 3.41 -19.61 -15.43
N ASN A 56 3.70 -18.36 -15.03
CA ASN A 56 2.71 -17.31 -14.92
C ASN A 56 2.89 -16.24 -16.02
N LEU A 57 2.03 -16.29 -17.02
CA LEU A 57 1.99 -15.32 -18.14
C LEU A 57 0.86 -14.30 -17.99
N SER A 58 0.35 -14.07 -16.79
CA SER A 58 -0.79 -13.15 -16.58
C SER A 58 -0.47 -11.70 -16.86
N PHE A 59 0.81 -11.31 -16.84
CA PHE A 59 1.26 -9.92 -16.92
C PHE A 59 2.14 -9.60 -18.13
N VAL A 60 2.79 -10.60 -18.72
CA VAL A 60 3.71 -10.43 -19.85
C VAL A 60 3.65 -11.64 -20.80
N ASP A 61 4.02 -11.43 -22.06
CA ASP A 61 4.18 -12.49 -23.04
C ASP A 61 5.34 -13.43 -22.70
N ARG A 62 5.34 -14.63 -23.30
CA ARG A 62 6.30 -15.68 -23.01
C ARG A 62 7.76 -15.25 -23.25
N ASP A 63 8.02 -14.54 -24.33
CA ASP A 63 9.38 -14.11 -24.69
C ASP A 63 9.96 -13.15 -23.62
N ILE A 64 9.13 -12.25 -23.13
CA ILE A 64 9.49 -11.32 -22.05
C ILE A 64 9.67 -12.06 -20.72
N TRP A 65 8.77 -13.00 -20.43
CA TRP A 65 8.87 -13.84 -19.25
C TRP A 65 10.17 -14.65 -19.24
N GLU A 66 10.53 -15.28 -20.40
CA GLU A 66 11.77 -16.06 -20.55
C GLU A 66 13.01 -15.17 -20.37
N ALA A 67 12.99 -13.93 -20.85
CA ALA A 67 14.06 -12.99 -20.65
C ALA A 67 14.30 -12.70 -19.15
N PHE A 68 13.23 -12.45 -18.38
CA PHE A 68 13.33 -12.23 -16.95
C PHE A 68 13.74 -13.47 -16.16
N VAL A 69 13.25 -14.66 -16.54
CA VAL A 69 13.61 -15.92 -15.87
C VAL A 69 15.08 -16.27 -16.08
N ASN A 70 15.64 -15.94 -17.27
CA ASN A 70 17.02 -16.17 -17.60
C ASN A 70 17.98 -15.10 -17.04
N TYR A 71 17.43 -14.03 -16.44
CA TYR A 71 18.24 -13.03 -15.79
C TYR A 71 18.72 -13.54 -14.44
N GLU A 72 20.04 -13.57 -14.23
CA GLU A 72 20.68 -13.93 -12.96
C GLU A 72 21.17 -12.67 -12.25
N ASP A 73 20.59 -12.38 -11.07
CA ASP A 73 21.06 -11.29 -10.22
C ASP A 73 22.30 -11.71 -9.43
N SER A 74 23.35 -10.87 -9.43
CA SER A 74 24.64 -11.15 -8.74
C SER A 74 24.50 -11.36 -7.23
N ASP A 75 23.48 -10.77 -6.60
CA ASP A 75 23.22 -10.89 -5.17
C ASP A 75 22.15 -11.97 -4.84
N GLY A 76 21.70 -12.72 -5.85
CA GLY A 76 20.77 -13.84 -5.71
C GLY A 76 19.35 -13.40 -5.40
N TYR A 77 18.86 -12.31 -6.02
CA TYR A 77 17.47 -11.92 -5.98
C TYR A 77 16.66 -12.63 -7.05
N TYR A 78 15.42 -12.98 -6.76
CA TYR A 78 14.55 -13.79 -7.58
C TYR A 78 13.55 -12.95 -8.38
N PHE A 79 13.33 -13.31 -9.65
CA PHE A 79 12.18 -12.85 -10.42
C PHE A 79 10.94 -13.64 -10.01
N LEU A 80 9.92 -12.94 -9.52
CA LEU A 80 8.67 -13.55 -9.03
C LEU A 80 7.57 -13.68 -10.09
N GLN A 81 7.94 -13.75 -11.36
CA GLN A 81 7.06 -13.93 -12.53
C GLN A 81 6.04 -12.80 -12.77
N TRP A 82 6.20 -11.65 -12.12
CA TRP A 82 5.36 -10.47 -12.34
C TRP A 82 6.20 -9.33 -12.91
N ALA A 83 5.82 -8.85 -14.10
CA ALA A 83 6.43 -7.69 -14.73
C ALA A 83 5.38 -6.92 -15.52
N TRP A 84 5.61 -5.63 -15.74
CA TRP A 84 4.67 -4.73 -16.40
C TRP A 84 5.38 -3.85 -17.41
N ILE A 85 4.64 -3.38 -18.44
CA ILE A 85 5.11 -2.30 -19.30
C ILE A 85 5.17 -1.02 -18.47
N VAL A 86 6.36 -0.42 -18.38
CA VAL A 86 6.58 0.82 -17.62
C VAL A 86 6.83 2.03 -18.51
N SER A 87 7.15 1.81 -19.78
CA SER A 87 7.38 2.90 -20.76
C SER A 87 6.16 3.79 -20.96
N ASP A 88 4.94 3.26 -20.85
CA ASP A 88 3.72 4.01 -21.10
C ASP A 88 3.34 4.92 -19.92
N THR A 89 3.43 4.38 -18.72
CA THR A 89 3.02 5.07 -17.48
C THR A 89 4.16 5.82 -16.80
N LYS A 90 5.42 5.52 -17.16
CA LYS A 90 6.62 5.95 -16.44
C LYS A 90 6.56 5.58 -14.94
N GLU A 91 5.82 4.52 -14.61
CA GLU A 91 5.64 4.04 -13.24
C GLU A 91 5.57 2.51 -13.21
N LEU A 92 6.24 1.91 -12.23
CA LEU A 92 6.09 0.52 -11.82
C LEU A 92 5.31 0.47 -10.51
N SER A 93 4.12 -0.12 -10.54
CA SER A 93 3.25 -0.22 -9.37
C SER A 93 3.01 -1.68 -8.98
N TRP A 94 3.61 -2.11 -7.87
CA TRP A 94 3.34 -3.41 -7.26
C TRP A 94 2.41 -3.21 -6.07
N THR A 95 1.12 -3.51 -6.24
CA THR A 95 0.06 -3.18 -5.27
C THR A 95 -0.46 -4.37 -4.47
N TYR A 96 0.16 -5.55 -4.59
CA TYR A 96 -0.31 -6.76 -3.93
C TYR A 96 0.84 -7.57 -3.36
N TYR A 97 1.02 -7.53 -2.04
CA TYR A 97 2.12 -8.18 -1.32
C TYR A 97 3.51 -7.93 -1.93
N PRO A 98 3.93 -6.67 -2.10
CA PRO A 98 5.26 -6.38 -2.61
C PRO A 98 6.35 -6.92 -1.66
N PRO A 99 7.51 -7.34 -2.18
CA PRO A 99 8.62 -7.82 -1.35
C PRO A 99 9.10 -6.73 -0.38
N ASN A 100 9.53 -7.15 0.82
CA ASN A 100 10.06 -6.21 1.83
C ASN A 100 11.43 -5.65 1.47
N GLU A 101 12.26 -6.47 0.82
CA GLU A 101 13.57 -6.10 0.29
C GLU A 101 13.58 -6.49 -1.20
N PHE A 102 13.95 -5.55 -2.05
CA PHE A 102 13.83 -5.72 -3.49
C PHE A 102 14.87 -4.90 -4.25
N LYS A 103 15.08 -5.28 -5.52
CA LYS A 103 15.74 -4.46 -6.53
C LYS A 103 14.75 -4.14 -7.65
N VAL A 104 14.85 -2.97 -8.23
CA VAL A 104 14.12 -2.61 -9.46
C VAL A 104 14.89 -3.17 -10.64
N LEU A 105 14.25 -3.97 -11.49
CA LEU A 105 14.82 -4.47 -12.73
C LEU A 105 14.01 -3.98 -13.90
N LEU A 106 14.68 -3.34 -14.86
CA LEU A 106 14.14 -2.91 -16.13
C LEU A 106 14.70 -3.77 -17.27
N TYR A 107 13.86 -4.07 -18.25
CA TYR A 107 14.24 -4.80 -19.47
C TYR A 107 13.77 -4.06 -20.72
N TYR A 108 14.70 -3.79 -21.64
CA TYR A 108 14.47 -3.19 -22.93
C TYR A 108 14.60 -4.28 -24.03
N PRO A 109 13.48 -4.81 -24.59
CA PRO A 109 13.52 -5.96 -25.50
C PRO A 109 14.20 -5.62 -26.84
N GLU A 110 14.07 -4.40 -27.36
CA GLU A 110 14.67 -4.02 -28.65
C GLU A 110 16.20 -4.08 -28.63
N THR A 111 16.81 -3.79 -27.52
CA THR A 111 18.27 -3.80 -27.33
C THR A 111 18.76 -4.98 -26.52
N ASN A 112 17.84 -5.82 -26.00
CA ASN A 112 18.11 -6.90 -25.07
C ASN A 112 18.97 -6.44 -23.88
N THR A 113 18.60 -5.31 -23.27
CA THR A 113 19.38 -4.68 -22.21
C THR A 113 18.61 -4.75 -20.89
N PHE A 114 19.32 -5.19 -19.83
CA PHE A 114 18.83 -5.14 -18.47
C PHE A 114 19.49 -4.01 -17.68
N MET A 115 18.71 -3.38 -16.79
CA MET A 115 19.19 -2.39 -15.82
C MET A 115 18.65 -2.73 -14.46
N VAL A 116 19.49 -2.75 -13.44
CA VAL A 116 19.12 -3.13 -12.07
C VAL A 116 19.49 -2.05 -11.08
N SER A 117 18.65 -1.84 -10.07
CA SER A 117 18.95 -0.89 -8.99
C SER A 117 19.79 -1.53 -7.87
N ASP A 118 20.28 -0.68 -6.98
CA ASP A 118 20.71 -1.12 -5.66
C ASP A 118 19.51 -1.66 -4.85
N VAL A 119 19.82 -2.29 -3.71
CA VAL A 119 18.81 -2.88 -2.83
C VAL A 119 17.95 -1.79 -2.21
N CYS A 120 16.67 -1.90 -2.43
CA CYS A 120 15.62 -1.07 -1.85
C CYS A 120 14.87 -1.82 -0.76
N LYS A 121 14.27 -1.09 0.19
CA LYS A 121 13.46 -1.68 1.27
C LYS A 121 12.14 -0.94 1.40
N ARG A 122 11.08 -1.69 1.69
CA ARG A 122 9.84 -1.07 2.13
C ARG A 122 10.06 -0.35 3.44
N TYR A 123 9.55 0.88 3.53
CA TYR A 123 9.71 1.74 4.70
C TYR A 123 8.38 2.28 5.24
N ALA A 124 7.30 2.05 4.50
CA ALA A 124 5.94 2.42 4.86
C ALA A 124 4.95 1.41 4.28
N PHE A 125 3.68 1.51 4.64
CA PHE A 125 2.61 0.71 4.04
C PHE A 125 2.58 0.92 2.52
N ASP A 126 2.51 2.17 2.06
CA ASP A 126 2.78 2.55 0.68
C ASP A 126 4.18 3.16 0.58
N THR A 127 5.03 2.53 -0.19
CA THR A 127 6.43 2.87 -0.35
C THR A 127 6.68 3.46 -1.74
N TYR A 128 7.28 4.62 -1.79
CA TYR A 128 7.52 5.37 -3.03
C TYR A 128 9.01 5.54 -3.27
N TYR A 129 9.43 5.26 -4.50
CA TYR A 129 10.78 5.54 -4.98
C TYR A 129 10.71 6.30 -6.31
N THR A 130 11.73 7.09 -6.59
CA THR A 130 11.96 7.71 -7.90
C THR A 130 13.30 7.24 -8.43
N VAL A 131 13.34 6.88 -9.70
CA VAL A 131 14.55 6.59 -10.46
C VAL A 131 14.68 7.67 -11.52
N ASP A 132 15.80 8.39 -11.52
CA ASP A 132 16.12 9.34 -12.58
C ASP A 132 16.87 8.60 -13.69
N MET A 133 16.32 8.66 -14.90
CA MET A 133 16.89 8.01 -16.10
C MET A 133 17.75 8.97 -16.93
N ASP A 134 17.96 10.23 -16.48
CA ASP A 134 18.77 11.21 -17.22
C ASP A 134 20.23 10.73 -17.37
N GLY A 135 20.74 10.81 -18.58
CA GLY A 135 22.10 10.39 -18.91
C GLY A 135 22.33 8.87 -18.92
N ILE A 136 21.30 8.04 -18.77
CA ILE A 136 21.41 6.59 -18.90
C ILE A 136 21.30 6.19 -20.38
N GLU A 137 22.35 5.61 -20.94
CA GLU A 137 22.39 5.11 -22.32
C GLU A 137 21.80 3.71 -22.41
N ILE A 138 20.71 3.54 -23.15
CA ILE A 138 20.05 2.26 -23.40
C ILE A 138 20.75 1.57 -24.57
N GLY A 139 21.17 0.32 -24.42
CA GLY A 139 21.63 -0.52 -25.53
C GLY A 139 23.14 -0.55 -25.79
N SER A 140 23.96 0.09 -24.99
CA SER A 140 25.42 0.07 -25.18
C SER A 140 26.13 -1.14 -24.54
N ILE A 141 25.38 -2.04 -23.79
CA ILE A 141 26.05 -3.06 -22.97
C ILE A 141 25.34 -4.40 -23.04
N LYS A 142 26.13 -5.40 -23.46
CA LYS A 142 25.85 -6.80 -23.15
C LYS A 142 26.05 -6.99 -21.65
N TYR A 143 25.13 -7.74 -21.03
CA TYR A 143 25.22 -8.16 -19.63
C TYR A 143 26.64 -8.66 -19.33
N ASP A 144 27.34 -7.95 -18.45
CA ASP A 144 28.65 -8.31 -17.92
C ASP A 144 28.62 -8.04 -16.42
N ASP A 145 29.12 -8.97 -15.60
CA ASP A 145 29.15 -8.89 -14.14
C ASP A 145 29.92 -7.67 -13.59
N ASN A 146 30.63 -6.93 -14.46
CA ASN A 146 31.38 -5.72 -14.11
C ASN A 146 30.65 -4.44 -14.58
N LEU A 147 29.35 -4.30 -14.26
CA LEU A 147 28.59 -3.07 -14.51
C LEU A 147 29.31 -1.83 -13.97
N SER A 148 29.66 -0.91 -14.87
CA SER A 148 30.17 0.40 -14.46
C SER A 148 29.10 1.16 -13.67
N SER A 149 29.51 2.09 -12.80
CA SER A 149 28.59 2.87 -11.94
C SER A 149 27.51 3.64 -12.71
N ASN A 150 27.71 3.87 -14.01
CA ASN A 150 26.78 4.58 -14.88
C ASN A 150 25.61 3.73 -15.40
N GLN A 151 25.50 2.46 -15.00
CA GLN A 151 24.50 1.50 -15.49
C GLN A 151 23.64 0.93 -14.39
N ARG A 152 23.91 1.31 -13.15
CA ARG A 152 23.02 1.00 -12.04
C ARG A 152 21.96 2.08 -11.91
N LEU A 153 20.72 1.63 -11.73
CA LEU A 153 19.62 2.52 -11.42
C LEU A 153 19.76 3.01 -9.97
N GLU A 154 19.83 4.30 -9.78
CA GLU A 154 19.77 4.88 -8.44
C GLU A 154 18.30 5.15 -8.08
N ALA A 155 17.79 4.46 -7.08
CA ALA A 155 16.42 4.61 -6.60
C ALA A 155 16.40 5.42 -5.29
N PHE A 156 15.77 6.59 -5.34
CA PHE A 156 15.65 7.51 -4.20
C PHE A 156 14.26 7.42 -3.57
N LYS A 157 14.19 7.43 -2.25
CA LYS A 157 12.91 7.48 -1.54
C LYS A 157 12.18 8.79 -1.86
N SER A 158 10.97 8.68 -2.40
CA SER A 158 10.16 9.81 -2.86
C SER A 158 8.73 9.73 -2.33
N TYR A 159 8.59 9.81 -1.00
CA TYR A 159 7.28 9.69 -0.36
C TYR A 159 6.33 10.81 -0.78
N GLU A 160 5.16 10.44 -1.35
CA GLU A 160 4.13 11.38 -1.81
C GLU A 160 3.30 11.93 -0.65
N PHE A 161 3.94 12.68 0.23
CA PHE A 161 3.35 13.23 1.44
C PHE A 161 2.05 14.02 1.19
N LYS A 162 1.93 14.70 0.06
CA LYS A 162 0.74 15.50 -0.26
C LYS A 162 -0.52 14.64 -0.43
N ASN A 163 -0.41 13.51 -1.11
CA ASN A 163 -1.54 12.61 -1.34
C ASN A 163 -1.94 11.89 -0.05
N GLU A 164 -0.96 11.46 0.73
CA GLU A 164 -1.20 10.83 2.03
C GLU A 164 -1.90 11.79 3.02
N VAL A 165 -1.46 13.05 3.08
CA VAL A 165 -2.10 14.06 3.94
C VAL A 165 -3.52 14.36 3.48
N LYS A 166 -3.79 14.39 2.16
CA LYS A 166 -5.16 14.55 1.64
C LYS A 166 -6.04 13.36 2.02
N ALA A 167 -5.55 12.13 1.82
CA ALA A 167 -6.28 10.91 2.16
C ALA A 167 -6.58 10.86 3.66
N LEU A 168 -5.58 11.13 4.51
CA LEU A 168 -5.77 11.26 5.96
C LEU A 168 -6.81 12.33 6.31
N GLY A 169 -6.72 13.51 5.69
CA GLY A 169 -7.67 14.61 5.92
C GLY A 169 -9.10 14.22 5.56
N CYS A 170 -9.32 13.51 4.44
CA CYS A 170 -10.63 13.01 4.04
C CYS A 170 -11.18 11.97 5.04
N ARG A 171 -10.37 11.00 5.44
CA ARG A 171 -10.75 9.99 6.43
C ARG A 171 -11.14 10.62 7.77
N MET A 172 -10.29 11.51 8.29
CA MET A 172 -10.56 12.25 9.54
C MET A 172 -11.84 13.08 9.46
N LEU A 173 -12.05 13.81 8.36
CA LEU A 173 -13.23 14.64 8.20
C LEU A 173 -14.52 13.81 8.27
N ILE A 174 -14.55 12.67 7.58
CA ILE A 174 -15.73 11.80 7.56
C ILE A 174 -15.98 11.20 8.94
N THR A 175 -14.96 10.65 9.59
CA THR A 175 -15.08 10.11 10.95
C THR A 175 -15.63 11.16 11.91
N VAL A 176 -15.03 12.35 11.94
CA VAL A 176 -15.48 13.46 12.81
C VAL A 176 -16.91 13.88 12.50
N VAL A 177 -17.28 14.03 11.23
CA VAL A 177 -18.64 14.42 10.83
C VAL A 177 -19.66 13.37 11.30
N VAL A 178 -19.40 12.09 11.05
CA VAL A 178 -20.31 11.00 11.45
C VAL A 178 -20.47 10.97 12.97
N GLU A 179 -19.39 11.05 13.71
CA GLU A 179 -19.44 10.96 15.17
C GLU A 179 -20.08 12.20 15.82
N VAL A 180 -19.83 13.39 15.29
CA VAL A 180 -20.51 14.61 15.76
C VAL A 180 -22.01 14.55 15.48
N LEU A 181 -22.42 14.05 14.30
CA LEU A 181 -23.85 13.86 13.98
C LEU A 181 -24.53 12.87 14.94
N ILE A 182 -23.87 11.76 15.25
CA ILE A 182 -24.36 10.80 16.24
C ILE A 182 -24.39 11.43 17.63
N GLY A 183 -23.38 12.23 17.99
CA GLY A 183 -23.34 12.98 19.25
C GLY A 183 -24.54 13.93 19.41
N LEU A 184 -24.97 14.58 18.33
CA LEU A 184 -26.18 15.39 18.30
C LEU A 184 -27.45 14.55 18.54
N LEU A 185 -27.54 13.35 17.93
CA LEU A 185 -28.66 12.41 18.19
C LEU A 185 -28.70 11.95 19.65
N PHE A 186 -27.53 11.79 20.29
CA PHE A 186 -27.41 11.50 21.72
C PHE A 186 -27.65 12.73 22.63
N LYS A 187 -28.03 13.87 22.03
CA LYS A 187 -28.31 15.13 22.73
C LYS A 187 -27.13 15.61 23.56
N PHE A 188 -25.92 15.48 23.03
CA PHE A 188 -24.73 16.10 23.62
C PHE A 188 -24.71 17.59 23.36
N ARG A 189 -24.11 18.33 24.29
CA ARG A 189 -24.04 19.80 24.25
C ARG A 189 -22.73 20.25 23.61
N ASN A 190 -22.64 21.51 23.25
CA ASN A 190 -21.48 22.07 22.54
C ASN A 190 -20.11 21.72 23.14
N LYS A 191 -19.98 21.69 24.46
CA LYS A 191 -18.72 21.27 25.12
C LYS A 191 -18.40 19.79 24.90
N GLU A 192 -19.42 18.93 24.97
CA GLU A 192 -19.27 17.49 24.75
C GLU A 192 -18.93 17.21 23.28
N LEU A 193 -19.58 17.94 22.33
CA LEU A 193 -19.25 17.85 20.90
C LEU A 193 -17.83 18.32 20.60
N LEU A 194 -17.35 19.35 21.30
CA LEU A 194 -15.96 19.80 21.16
C LEU A 194 -14.96 18.73 21.66
N TYR A 195 -15.27 18.04 22.76
CA TYR A 195 -14.46 16.92 23.24
C TYR A 195 -14.47 15.74 22.25
N ILE A 196 -15.61 15.44 21.62
CA ILE A 196 -15.70 14.42 20.56
C ILE A 196 -14.76 14.79 19.42
N LEU A 197 -14.87 15.98 18.89
CA LEU A 197 -14.01 16.47 17.82
C LEU A 197 -12.51 16.36 18.20
N PHE A 198 -12.16 16.80 19.39
CA PHE A 198 -10.76 16.82 19.83
C PHE A 198 -10.17 15.43 19.97
N ILE A 199 -10.86 14.51 20.65
CA ILE A 199 -10.34 13.15 20.85
C ILE A 199 -10.25 12.38 19.53
N ASN A 200 -11.27 12.51 18.65
CA ASN A 200 -11.27 11.89 17.35
C ASN A 200 -10.09 12.33 16.46
N VAL A 201 -9.80 13.63 16.44
CA VAL A 201 -8.63 14.12 15.69
C VAL A 201 -7.34 13.49 16.20
N ILE A 202 -7.17 13.41 17.51
CA ILE A 202 -5.95 12.82 18.12
C ILE A 202 -5.87 11.32 17.83
N THR A 203 -6.93 10.58 18.08
CA THR A 203 -6.94 9.11 17.90
C THR A 203 -6.75 8.73 16.43
N GLN A 204 -7.37 9.45 15.50
CA GLN A 204 -7.21 9.23 14.06
C GLN A 204 -5.80 9.55 13.56
N ILE A 205 -5.16 10.62 14.06
CA ILE A 205 -3.76 10.88 13.72
C ILE A 205 -2.87 9.74 14.21
N ILE A 206 -3.00 9.33 15.46
CA ILE A 206 -2.19 8.25 16.05
C ILE A 206 -2.42 6.95 15.28
N LEU A 207 -3.67 6.58 15.03
CA LEU A 207 -4.04 5.37 14.27
C LEU A 207 -3.37 5.35 12.90
N ASN A 208 -3.55 6.41 12.12
CA ASN A 208 -3.02 6.45 10.75
C ASN A 208 -1.47 6.49 10.73
N VAL A 209 -0.83 7.18 11.67
CA VAL A 209 0.64 7.14 11.80
C VAL A 209 1.13 5.73 12.12
N LEU A 210 0.50 5.03 13.06
CA LEU A 210 0.89 3.66 13.41
C LEU A 210 0.68 2.69 12.25
N LEU A 211 -0.42 2.84 11.51
CA LEU A 211 -0.72 2.01 10.34
C LEU A 211 0.25 2.27 9.18
N ASN A 212 0.61 3.53 8.96
CA ASN A 212 1.56 3.88 7.90
C ASN A 212 2.97 3.31 8.17
N ILE A 213 3.41 3.30 9.43
CA ILE A 213 4.72 2.76 9.81
C ILE A 213 4.73 1.21 9.77
N TYR A 214 3.56 0.58 9.91
CA TYR A 214 3.49 -0.87 9.96
C TYR A 214 3.65 -1.50 8.57
N THR A 215 4.71 -2.25 8.36
CA THR A 215 5.04 -2.94 7.10
C THR A 215 4.91 -4.47 7.19
N GLY A 216 4.50 -5.00 8.35
CA GLY A 216 4.48 -6.43 8.63
C GLY A 216 3.30 -7.19 8.01
N PHE A 217 3.37 -8.52 8.11
CA PHE A 217 2.28 -9.40 7.73
C PHE A 217 1.08 -9.25 8.68
N GLY A 218 -0.13 -9.45 8.15
CA GLY A 218 -1.35 -9.36 8.98
C GLY A 218 -1.85 -7.94 9.21
N TYR A 219 -1.57 -7.01 8.32
CA TYR A 219 -2.00 -5.61 8.38
C TYR A 219 -3.48 -5.44 8.77
N TYR A 220 -4.38 -6.24 8.19
CA TYR A 220 -5.80 -6.17 8.50
C TYR A 220 -6.11 -6.50 9.97
N PHE A 221 -5.42 -7.48 10.54
CA PHE A 221 -5.56 -7.81 11.96
C PHE A 221 -5.06 -6.69 12.87
N VAL A 222 -3.92 -6.08 12.51
CA VAL A 222 -3.36 -4.92 13.24
C VAL A 222 -4.31 -3.73 13.12
N TYR A 223 -4.84 -3.46 11.93
CA TYR A 223 -5.82 -2.41 11.69
C TYR A 223 -7.06 -2.57 12.59
N LEU A 224 -7.69 -3.75 12.58
CA LEU A 224 -8.86 -4.01 13.45
C LEU A 224 -8.53 -3.90 14.94
N SER A 225 -7.33 -4.35 15.35
CA SER A 225 -6.90 -4.27 16.74
C SER A 225 -6.68 -2.81 17.19
N LEU A 226 -6.11 -1.98 16.33
CA LEU A 226 -5.91 -0.56 16.60
C LEU A 226 -7.22 0.20 16.59
N GLU A 227 -8.15 -0.08 15.68
CA GLU A 227 -9.52 0.49 15.70
C GLU A 227 -10.26 0.14 16.98
N LEU A 228 -10.16 -1.11 17.44
CA LEU A 228 -10.75 -1.51 18.72
C LEU A 228 -10.11 -0.77 19.90
N LEU A 229 -8.80 -0.56 19.86
CA LEU A 229 -8.08 0.21 20.88
C LEU A 229 -8.53 1.67 20.91
N VAL A 230 -8.67 2.31 19.74
CA VAL A 230 -9.22 3.67 19.59
C VAL A 230 -10.60 3.76 20.24
N PHE A 231 -11.48 2.83 19.88
CA PHE A 231 -12.82 2.73 20.46
C PHE A 231 -12.80 2.67 22.00
N VAL A 232 -11.93 1.84 22.61
CA VAL A 232 -11.82 1.71 24.06
C VAL A 232 -11.29 3.02 24.69
N ILE A 233 -10.28 3.63 24.08
CA ILE A 233 -9.70 4.92 24.56
C ILE A 233 -10.78 6.00 24.55
N GLU A 234 -11.54 6.12 23.49
CA GLU A 234 -12.62 7.12 23.36
C GLU A 234 -13.76 6.87 24.35
N ALA A 235 -14.18 5.61 24.53
CA ALA A 235 -15.20 5.25 25.52
C ALA A 235 -14.78 5.67 26.93
N ILE A 236 -13.53 5.40 27.30
CA ILE A 236 -12.97 5.80 28.60
C ILE A 236 -12.95 7.32 28.72
N PHE A 237 -12.46 8.01 27.69
CA PHE A 237 -12.39 9.48 27.67
C PHE A 237 -13.78 10.11 27.84
N TYR A 238 -14.79 9.65 27.08
CA TYR A 238 -16.16 10.16 27.22
C TYR A 238 -16.74 9.88 28.62
N CYS A 239 -16.46 8.70 29.17
CA CYS A 239 -16.88 8.36 30.53
C CYS A 239 -16.26 9.25 31.62
N LEU A 240 -15.07 9.76 31.39
CA LEU A 240 -14.38 10.66 32.33
C LEU A 240 -14.81 12.11 32.17
N MET A 241 -14.96 12.57 30.94
CA MET A 241 -15.17 13.99 30.62
C MET A 241 -16.63 14.42 30.61
N PHE A 242 -17.55 13.50 30.28
CA PHE A 242 -18.98 13.84 30.18
C PHE A 242 -19.70 13.68 31.51
N LYS A 243 -20.52 14.69 31.86
CA LYS A 243 -21.41 14.63 33.01
C LYS A 243 -22.70 13.85 32.70
N LYS A 244 -22.56 12.66 32.13
CA LYS A 244 -23.66 11.76 31.73
C LYS A 244 -23.51 10.41 32.43
N LYS A 245 -24.58 9.57 32.35
CA LYS A 245 -24.48 8.18 32.84
C LYS A 245 -23.43 7.43 32.04
N LYS A 246 -22.56 6.68 32.69
CA LYS A 246 -21.46 5.93 32.05
C LYS A 246 -21.91 5.06 30.88
N TRP A 247 -23.01 4.31 31.07
CA TRP A 247 -23.55 3.45 30.02
C TRP A 247 -23.96 4.26 28.76
N HIS A 248 -24.44 5.49 28.92
CA HIS A 248 -24.82 6.38 27.81
C HIS A 248 -23.58 6.82 27.01
N CYS A 249 -22.46 7.09 27.67
CA CYS A 249 -21.21 7.41 27.03
C CYS A 249 -20.62 6.19 26.28
N VAL A 250 -20.67 5.02 26.90
CA VAL A 250 -20.24 3.75 26.26
C VAL A 250 -21.10 3.44 25.05
N LEU A 251 -22.43 3.52 25.18
CA LEU A 251 -23.34 3.26 24.05
C LEU A 251 -23.10 4.24 22.89
N TYR A 252 -22.88 5.53 23.20
CA TYR A 252 -22.49 6.50 22.20
C TYR A 252 -21.20 6.09 21.47
N SER A 253 -20.15 5.78 22.22
CA SER A 253 -18.86 5.39 21.62
C SER A 253 -19.00 4.15 20.73
N VAL A 254 -19.77 3.13 21.16
CA VAL A 254 -20.06 1.94 20.31
C VAL A 254 -20.74 2.35 19.01
N VAL A 255 -21.84 3.09 19.10
CA VAL A 255 -22.64 3.46 17.93
C VAL A 255 -21.85 4.36 16.99
N ALA A 256 -21.12 5.34 17.52
CA ALA A 256 -20.35 6.30 16.74
C ALA A 256 -19.21 5.62 16.00
N ASN A 257 -18.37 4.86 16.70
CA ASN A 257 -17.22 4.18 16.10
C ASN A 257 -17.63 3.09 15.10
N VAL A 258 -18.65 2.28 15.42
CA VAL A 258 -19.15 1.27 14.45
C VAL A 258 -19.69 1.94 13.20
N SER A 259 -20.43 3.06 13.35
CA SER A 259 -20.97 3.76 12.18
C SER A 259 -19.89 4.40 11.33
N SER A 260 -18.90 5.08 11.93
CA SER A 260 -17.79 5.70 11.20
C SER A 260 -16.93 4.64 10.50
N PHE A 261 -16.65 3.51 11.16
CA PHE A 261 -15.93 2.39 10.58
C PHE A 261 -16.66 1.77 9.36
N VAL A 262 -17.96 1.48 9.47
CA VAL A 262 -18.74 0.92 8.37
C VAL A 262 -18.83 1.89 7.19
N ILE A 263 -19.04 3.19 7.46
CA ILE A 263 -19.06 4.23 6.42
C ILE A 263 -17.68 4.34 5.76
N GLY A 264 -16.59 4.32 6.55
CA GLY A 264 -15.21 4.35 6.05
C GLY A 264 -14.94 3.19 5.11
N LEU A 265 -15.27 1.95 5.49
CA LEU A 265 -15.14 0.76 4.63
C LEU A 265 -15.96 0.89 3.33
N TYR A 266 -17.18 1.39 3.41
CA TYR A 266 -18.01 1.59 2.23
C TYR A 266 -17.39 2.60 1.27
N LEU A 267 -16.89 3.72 1.79
CA LEU A 267 -16.24 4.77 0.98
C LEU A 267 -14.90 4.31 0.40
N ALA A 268 -14.13 3.50 1.13
CA ALA A 268 -12.90 2.89 0.62
C ALA A 268 -13.15 2.02 -0.62
N ASN A 269 -14.27 1.30 -0.66
CA ASN A 269 -14.66 0.52 -1.83
C ASN A 269 -15.15 1.39 -3.02
N LEU A 270 -15.75 2.55 -2.74
CA LEU A 270 -16.25 3.45 -3.79
C LEU A 270 -15.14 4.35 -4.38
N PHE A 271 -14.17 4.72 -3.58
CA PHE A 271 -13.11 5.67 -3.92
C PHE A 271 -11.73 5.10 -3.56
N PRO A 272 -11.28 4.00 -4.22
CA PRO A 272 -9.96 3.45 -3.99
C PRO A 272 -8.89 4.49 -4.33
N GLY A 273 -7.98 4.76 -3.39
CA GLY A 273 -6.91 5.77 -3.52
C GLY A 273 -7.16 7.10 -2.79
N ILE A 274 -8.37 7.30 -2.22
CA ILE A 274 -8.64 8.39 -1.27
C ILE A 274 -8.81 7.84 0.15
N PHE A 275 -9.21 6.58 0.27
CA PHE A 275 -9.48 5.86 1.53
C PHE A 275 -8.62 4.63 1.66
#